data_4cbdae929078882d7c2d11644c8b825f
#
_entry.id   4cbdae929078882d7c2d11644c8b825f
#
_cell.length_a   1.000
_cell.length_b   1.000
_cell.length_c   1.000
_cell.angle_alpha   90.00
_cell.angle_beta   90.00
_cell.angle_gamma   90.00
#
_symmetry.space_group_name_H-M   'P 1'
#
loop_
_entity.id
_entity.type
_entity.pdbx_description
1 polymer ?
#
loop_
_entity_poly.entity_id
_entity_poly.type
_entity_poly.pdbx_seq_one_letter_code
_entity_poly.pdbx_strand_id
1 'polypeptide(L)'
;MDTGAQRVVHESCPKCGSKDNLGRYPDGHAYCFGSECDYMEHNNSDSKPVGKVLSTSNGFPKAGNYEPLNKRGISQETCRFFGYKVGKLSGSKVHIAPYYNDEGELIAQQLRTKNKDFPILGEARSLGLWGKQCWTSGKYIVITEGQIDAMSVAEVNNCKYPVVSIPNGVGSACKAVSKDLEWILENFQEVVLMFDSDPQGKSTARKVAELFPPGRCKIASLPLKDANEMLKEDRGSEVVNAIFRASTYRPDGIIAGEDTWELVNIPMQAADMEYPWQGLNNLTLGARKGELVTFCAGTGVGKSTAVKEIASYFLSKGETIGYIALEESVRQASIDFMSIEANKMLHLQNDLDEKYLRDIWEKTLNTGRIYLYDHWGSLDGEVLANRIRYLVRNCSVGWIVIDHISIMVSGIEGGDERRLIDNLMTKLRSLAEELNIGMLIVSHLKKPSDGRGHEDGRKITLNDVRGSGSISQLSDFVIGLERNQQEDGETTVRILKARYKGSTTGIATKLYYDRETGRLRECGTFDAIKTKSESF
;
A
#
# COMPACT_ATOMS: atom_id res chain seq x y z
N MET A 1 30.40 21.71 -11.20
CA MET A 1 29.83 21.16 -12.43
C MET A 1 28.33 21.02 -12.18
N ASP A 2 27.59 21.89 -12.82
CA ASP A 2 26.19 22.16 -12.57
C ASP A 2 25.36 21.04 -13.22
N THR A 3 24.79 20.12 -12.44
CA THR A 3 23.86 19.12 -12.93
C THR A 3 22.47 19.78 -12.99
N GLY A 4 22.16 20.38 -14.13
CA GLY A 4 20.86 20.99 -14.40
C GLY A 4 19.71 19.98 -14.24
N ALA A 5 19.05 20.01 -13.09
CA ALA A 5 17.76 19.36 -12.90
C ALA A 5 16.76 20.08 -13.81
N GLN A 6 16.34 19.44 -14.89
CA GLN A 6 15.31 19.92 -15.77
C GLN A 6 13.99 20.02 -15.00
N ARG A 7 13.47 21.25 -14.82
CA ARG A 7 12.27 21.53 -14.03
C ARG A 7 10.99 21.30 -14.86
N VAL A 8 9.96 20.73 -14.20
CA VAL A 8 8.60 20.72 -14.72
C VAL A 8 8.09 22.16 -14.83
N VAL A 9 7.53 22.55 -15.97
CA VAL A 9 6.93 23.86 -16.19
C VAL A 9 5.43 23.73 -15.99
N HIS A 10 4.83 24.62 -15.19
CA HIS A 10 3.39 24.66 -14.97
C HIS A 10 2.72 25.63 -15.95
N GLU A 11 1.67 25.17 -16.63
CA GLU A 11 0.95 25.90 -17.68
C GLU A 11 -0.58 25.83 -17.47
N SER A 12 -1.32 26.62 -18.25
CA SER A 12 -2.78 26.54 -18.25
C SER A 12 -3.27 25.29 -18.97
N CYS A 13 -4.21 24.56 -18.35
CA CYS A 13 -4.78 23.37 -18.95
C CYS A 13 -5.86 23.72 -19.98
N PRO A 14 -5.76 23.27 -21.24
CA PRO A 14 -6.73 23.58 -22.30
C PRO A 14 -8.08 22.85 -22.08
N LYS A 15 -8.13 21.80 -21.25
CA LYS A 15 -9.36 21.04 -21.00
C LYS A 15 -10.17 21.61 -19.84
N CYS A 16 -9.56 21.85 -18.68
CA CYS A 16 -10.28 22.33 -17.50
C CYS A 16 -10.15 23.84 -17.25
N GLY A 17 -9.32 24.55 -18.02
CA GLY A 17 -9.12 25.99 -17.89
C GLY A 17 -8.37 26.46 -16.66
N SER A 18 -7.81 25.55 -15.85
CA SER A 18 -6.95 25.90 -14.71
C SER A 18 -5.70 26.62 -15.20
N LYS A 19 -5.22 27.61 -14.44
CA LYS A 19 -4.14 28.50 -14.88
C LYS A 19 -2.74 27.86 -14.78
N ASP A 20 -2.56 26.84 -13.92
CA ASP A 20 -1.26 26.31 -13.50
C ASP A 20 -1.24 24.79 -13.18
N ASN A 21 -2.33 24.08 -13.44
CA ASN A 21 -2.42 22.65 -13.11
C ASN A 21 -1.88 21.72 -14.21
N LEU A 22 -1.46 22.23 -15.37
CA LEU A 22 -0.82 21.43 -16.40
C LEU A 22 0.69 21.45 -16.20
N GLY A 23 1.25 20.35 -15.70
CA GLY A 23 2.70 20.16 -15.59
C GLY A 23 3.27 19.64 -16.92
N ARG A 24 4.13 20.41 -17.59
CA ARG A 24 4.89 19.98 -18.76
C ARG A 24 6.29 19.54 -18.34
N TYR A 25 6.63 18.32 -18.72
CA TYR A 25 7.90 17.70 -18.40
C TYR A 25 8.94 17.95 -19.49
N PRO A 26 10.24 17.86 -19.17
CA PRO A 26 11.33 18.14 -20.11
C PRO A 26 11.36 17.24 -21.35
N ASP A 27 10.78 16.05 -21.26
CA ASP A 27 10.61 15.12 -22.38
C ASP A 27 9.44 15.48 -23.30
N GLY A 28 8.69 16.53 -22.98
CA GLY A 28 7.59 17.08 -23.78
C GLY A 28 6.21 16.51 -23.47
N HIS A 29 6.07 15.47 -22.61
CA HIS A 29 4.74 15.07 -22.17
C HIS A 29 4.19 16.06 -21.14
N ALA A 30 2.86 16.17 -21.08
CA ALA A 30 2.20 17.02 -20.10
C ALA A 30 0.99 16.32 -19.47
N TYR A 31 0.76 16.57 -18.17
CA TYR A 31 -0.34 16.01 -17.39
C TYR A 31 -0.99 17.10 -16.54
N CYS A 32 -2.34 17.12 -16.52
CA CYS A 32 -3.08 18.05 -15.67
C CYS A 32 -3.37 17.44 -14.28
N PHE A 33 -2.96 18.14 -13.24
CA PHE A 33 -3.16 17.75 -11.83
C PHE A 33 -4.50 18.25 -11.24
N GLY A 34 -5.40 18.80 -12.06
CA GLY A 34 -6.75 19.18 -11.62
C GLY A 34 -7.55 17.94 -11.19
N SER A 35 -8.25 18.02 -10.04
CA SER A 35 -8.93 16.89 -9.37
C SER A 35 -9.99 16.17 -10.22
N GLU A 36 -10.49 16.78 -11.27
CA GLU A 36 -11.49 16.20 -12.21
C GLU A 36 -11.03 16.27 -13.67
N CYS A 37 -9.74 16.47 -13.90
CA CYS A 37 -9.19 16.64 -15.24
C CYS A 37 -8.23 15.51 -15.60
N ASP A 38 -8.56 14.78 -16.65
CA ASP A 38 -7.77 13.68 -17.21
C ASP A 38 -6.95 14.10 -18.43
N TYR A 39 -6.70 15.42 -18.60
CA TYR A 39 -5.95 15.92 -19.75
C TYR A 39 -4.49 15.47 -19.68
N MET A 40 -4.04 14.82 -20.77
CA MET A 40 -2.66 14.35 -20.94
C MET A 40 -2.21 14.58 -22.38
N GLU A 41 -1.01 15.12 -22.56
CA GLU A 41 -0.29 15.16 -23.82
C GLU A 41 0.85 14.16 -23.80
N HIS A 42 0.93 13.32 -24.83
CA HIS A 42 2.06 12.40 -25.01
C HIS A 42 3.12 13.03 -25.91
N ASN A 43 4.38 12.90 -25.51
CA ASN A 43 5.47 13.28 -26.40
C ASN A 43 5.52 12.32 -27.59
N ASN A 44 5.40 12.84 -28.80
CA ASN A 44 5.47 12.06 -30.05
C ASN A 44 6.86 11.48 -30.36
N SER A 45 7.87 11.69 -29.51
CA SER A 45 9.27 11.30 -29.80
C SER A 45 9.73 9.99 -29.21
N ASP A 46 8.99 9.35 -28.25
CA ASP A 46 9.41 8.09 -27.59
C ASP A 46 8.30 7.04 -27.41
N SER A 47 7.34 6.96 -28.32
CA SER A 47 6.53 5.76 -28.43
C SER A 47 7.38 4.66 -29.07
N LYS A 48 7.89 3.72 -28.26
CA LYS A 48 8.14 2.37 -28.80
C LYS A 48 6.86 1.94 -29.48
N PRO A 49 6.86 1.52 -30.77
CA PRO A 49 5.64 1.33 -31.51
C PRO A 49 4.81 0.21 -30.91
N VAL A 50 3.69 0.55 -30.27
CA VAL A 50 2.51 -0.29 -30.29
C VAL A 50 2.25 -0.55 -31.77
N GLY A 51 2.28 -1.86 -32.20
CA GLY A 51 2.36 -2.31 -33.57
C GLY A 51 1.87 -1.32 -34.61
N LYS A 52 2.72 -0.93 -35.54
CA LYS A 52 2.39 -0.02 -36.65
C LYS A 52 1.12 -0.54 -37.33
N VAL A 53 0.01 0.19 -37.20
CA VAL A 53 -1.16 -0.01 -38.05
C VAL A 53 -0.70 0.35 -39.45
N LEU A 54 -0.31 -0.64 -40.22
CA LEU A 54 -0.05 -0.46 -41.66
C LEU A 54 -1.40 -0.19 -42.30
N SER A 55 -1.51 0.96 -42.97
CA SER A 55 -2.72 1.38 -43.68
C SER A 55 -3.25 0.25 -44.55
N THR A 56 -4.57 0.12 -44.61
CA THR A 56 -5.37 -0.90 -45.32
C THR A 56 -5.08 -1.08 -46.82
N SER A 57 -4.17 -0.34 -47.42
CA SER A 57 -3.87 -0.35 -48.86
C SER A 57 -2.81 -1.39 -49.28
N ASN A 58 -2.09 -2.05 -48.35
CA ASN A 58 -1.02 -2.97 -48.71
C ASN A 58 -1.31 -4.43 -48.31
N GLY A 59 -2.18 -5.10 -49.10
CA GLY A 59 -2.20 -6.55 -49.21
C GLY A 59 -2.88 -7.31 -48.06
N PHE A 60 -4.01 -6.86 -47.55
CA PHE A 60 -4.95 -7.67 -46.77
C PHE A 60 -5.99 -8.32 -47.74
N PRO A 61 -6.35 -9.59 -47.57
CA PRO A 61 -5.72 -10.58 -46.66
C PRO A 61 -4.38 -11.11 -47.19
N LYS A 62 -3.42 -11.35 -46.27
CA LYS A 62 -2.14 -12.01 -46.63
C LYS A 62 -2.36 -13.50 -46.79
N ALA A 63 -1.82 -14.04 -47.89
CA ALA A 63 -1.81 -15.47 -48.14
C ALA A 63 -0.66 -16.20 -47.39
N GLY A 64 -0.90 -17.44 -47.04
CA GLY A 64 0.09 -18.31 -46.41
C GLY A 64 -0.38 -19.75 -46.41
N ASN A 65 0.55 -20.67 -46.09
CA ASN A 65 0.29 -22.10 -46.01
C ASN A 65 0.19 -22.55 -44.54
N TYR A 66 -0.51 -23.63 -44.29
CA TYR A 66 -0.46 -24.33 -43.01
C TYR A 66 0.86 -25.12 -42.93
N GLU A 67 1.72 -24.74 -42.05
CA GLU A 67 3.00 -25.39 -41.79
C GLU A 67 3.13 -25.72 -40.29
N PRO A 68 3.77 -26.84 -39.91
CA PRO A 68 4.04 -27.13 -38.52
C PRO A 68 5.04 -26.11 -37.97
N LEU A 69 4.87 -25.73 -36.70
CA LEU A 69 5.82 -24.85 -36.01
C LEU A 69 6.80 -25.68 -35.18
N ASN A 70 7.70 -26.42 -35.86
CA ASN A 70 8.61 -27.40 -35.24
C ASN A 70 9.40 -26.85 -34.05
N LYS A 71 9.86 -25.57 -34.12
CA LYS A 71 10.57 -24.90 -32.99
C LYS A 71 9.68 -24.60 -31.79
N ARG A 72 8.38 -24.79 -31.93
CA ARG A 72 7.37 -24.55 -30.92
C ARG A 72 6.65 -25.81 -30.47
N GLY A 73 6.93 -26.95 -31.09
CA GLY A 73 6.25 -28.21 -30.82
C GLY A 73 4.78 -28.25 -31.27
N ILE A 74 4.37 -27.38 -32.23
CA ILE A 74 2.99 -27.28 -32.69
C ILE A 74 2.83 -27.92 -34.04
N SER A 75 1.87 -28.85 -34.17
CA SER A 75 1.60 -29.60 -35.41
C SER A 75 0.93 -28.75 -36.50
N GLN A 76 0.94 -29.27 -37.73
CA GLN A 76 0.22 -28.65 -38.85
C GLN A 76 -1.31 -28.70 -38.62
N GLU A 77 -1.79 -29.75 -38.00
CA GLU A 77 -3.19 -29.99 -37.65
C GLU A 77 -3.71 -28.86 -36.73
N THR A 78 -2.98 -28.55 -35.66
CA THR A 78 -3.30 -27.43 -34.75
C THR A 78 -3.24 -26.09 -35.48
N CYS A 79 -2.25 -25.85 -36.33
CA CYS A 79 -2.19 -24.66 -37.16
C CYS A 79 -3.42 -24.53 -38.09
N ARG A 80 -3.86 -25.63 -38.70
CA ARG A 80 -5.03 -25.68 -39.58
C ARG A 80 -6.32 -25.43 -38.78
N PHE A 81 -6.43 -25.99 -37.58
CA PHE A 81 -7.60 -25.83 -36.71
C PHE A 81 -7.87 -24.36 -36.38
N PHE A 82 -6.84 -23.60 -36.03
CA PHE A 82 -6.95 -22.16 -35.73
C PHE A 82 -6.89 -21.26 -36.98
N GLY A 83 -6.68 -21.78 -38.15
CA GLY A 83 -6.45 -20.97 -39.35
C GLY A 83 -5.09 -20.25 -39.37
N TYR A 84 -4.14 -20.66 -38.52
CA TYR A 84 -2.82 -20.05 -38.37
C TYR A 84 -1.89 -20.45 -39.51
N LYS A 85 -1.39 -19.47 -40.26
CA LYS A 85 -0.62 -19.69 -41.46
C LYS A 85 0.79 -19.13 -41.36
N VAL A 86 1.64 -19.63 -42.23
CA VAL A 86 2.98 -19.10 -42.45
C VAL A 86 3.04 -18.53 -43.86
N GLY A 87 3.44 -17.28 -43.99
CA GLY A 87 3.50 -16.54 -45.24
C GLY A 87 4.77 -15.70 -45.37
N LYS A 88 4.77 -14.76 -46.30
CA LYS A 88 5.88 -13.84 -46.52
C LYS A 88 5.41 -12.40 -46.46
N LEU A 89 6.17 -11.52 -45.79
CA LEU A 89 6.03 -10.08 -45.81
C LEU A 89 7.36 -9.46 -46.26
N SER A 90 7.34 -8.74 -47.39
CA SER A 90 8.57 -8.14 -47.97
C SER A 90 9.73 -9.17 -48.10
N GLY A 91 9.42 -10.39 -48.56
CA GLY A 91 10.39 -11.48 -48.73
C GLY A 91 10.74 -12.25 -47.45
N SER A 92 10.44 -11.75 -46.26
CA SER A 92 10.72 -12.41 -44.99
C SER A 92 9.57 -13.31 -44.53
N LYS A 93 9.88 -14.45 -43.92
CA LYS A 93 8.90 -15.38 -43.33
C LYS A 93 8.17 -14.72 -42.17
N VAL A 94 6.83 -14.78 -42.19
CA VAL A 94 5.96 -14.27 -41.10
C VAL A 94 4.90 -15.29 -40.76
N HIS A 95 4.47 -15.28 -39.52
CA HIS A 95 3.31 -16.04 -39.06
C HIS A 95 2.07 -15.15 -39.12
N ILE A 96 0.93 -15.73 -39.45
CA ILE A 96 -0.32 -15.03 -39.75
C ILE A 96 -1.43 -15.62 -38.86
N ALA A 97 -1.89 -14.86 -37.87
CA ALA A 97 -3.02 -15.21 -37.01
C ALA A 97 -4.27 -14.47 -37.51
N PRO A 98 -5.31 -15.17 -38.01
CA PRO A 98 -6.54 -14.55 -38.50
C PRO A 98 -7.48 -14.19 -37.34
N TYR A 99 -8.25 -13.09 -37.51
CA TYR A 99 -9.35 -12.70 -36.64
C TYR A 99 -10.63 -12.61 -37.44
N TYR A 100 -11.70 -13.14 -36.90
CA TYR A 100 -13.02 -13.18 -37.53
C TYR A 100 -14.03 -12.43 -36.68
N ASN A 101 -15.05 -11.86 -37.33
CA ASN A 101 -16.25 -11.35 -36.65
C ASN A 101 -17.20 -12.49 -36.27
N ASP A 102 -18.33 -12.15 -35.63
CA ASP A 102 -19.32 -13.14 -35.21
C ASP A 102 -20.06 -13.79 -36.40
N GLU A 103 -20.04 -13.16 -37.57
CA GLU A 103 -20.57 -13.69 -38.85
C GLU A 103 -19.58 -14.64 -39.55
N GLY A 104 -18.38 -14.82 -39.00
CA GLY A 104 -17.34 -15.68 -39.57
C GLY A 104 -16.52 -15.03 -40.69
N GLU A 105 -16.63 -13.72 -40.91
CA GLU A 105 -15.86 -12.99 -41.89
C GLU A 105 -14.48 -12.61 -41.34
N LEU A 106 -13.45 -12.70 -42.19
CA LEU A 106 -12.10 -12.32 -41.84
C LEU A 106 -11.94 -10.82 -41.76
N ILE A 107 -11.83 -10.27 -40.55
CA ILE A 107 -11.75 -8.81 -40.30
C ILE A 107 -10.32 -8.31 -40.13
N ALA A 108 -9.42 -9.15 -39.62
CA ALA A 108 -8.02 -8.76 -39.42
C ALA A 108 -7.07 -9.96 -39.45
N GLN A 109 -5.79 -9.67 -39.62
CA GLN A 109 -4.70 -10.62 -39.49
C GLN A 109 -3.59 -10.00 -38.66
N GLN A 110 -3.20 -10.64 -37.56
CA GLN A 110 -2.01 -10.24 -36.82
C GLN A 110 -0.81 -11.03 -37.36
N LEU A 111 0.22 -10.29 -37.74
CA LEU A 111 1.46 -10.88 -38.23
C LEU A 111 2.47 -10.95 -37.10
N ARG A 112 3.24 -12.02 -37.04
CA ARG A 112 4.41 -12.14 -36.16
C ARG A 112 5.66 -12.23 -37.01
N THR A 113 6.51 -11.22 -36.91
CA THR A 113 7.78 -11.15 -37.63
C THR A 113 8.90 -11.85 -36.87
N LYS A 114 10.04 -12.07 -37.55
CA LYS A 114 11.24 -12.62 -36.89
C LYS A 114 11.77 -11.74 -35.74
N ASN A 115 11.57 -10.44 -35.85
CA ASN A 115 12.00 -9.43 -34.84
C ASN A 115 11.04 -9.31 -33.66
N LYS A 116 10.01 -10.15 -33.56
CA LYS A 116 8.94 -10.07 -32.56
C LYS A 116 8.09 -8.79 -32.65
N ASP A 117 7.96 -8.22 -33.86
CA ASP A 117 6.95 -7.19 -34.13
C ASP A 117 5.63 -7.89 -34.46
N PHE A 118 4.52 -7.24 -34.07
CA PHE A 118 3.17 -7.78 -34.20
C PHE A 118 2.25 -6.83 -34.98
N PRO A 119 2.55 -6.48 -36.23
CA PRO A 119 1.66 -5.61 -37.00
C PRO A 119 0.32 -6.30 -37.28
N ILE A 120 -0.75 -5.51 -37.26
CA ILE A 120 -2.11 -5.94 -37.56
C ILE A 120 -2.54 -5.34 -38.88
N LEU A 121 -3.04 -6.17 -39.77
CA LEU A 121 -3.67 -5.79 -41.04
C LEU A 121 -5.19 -5.90 -40.87
N GLY A 122 -5.97 -4.96 -41.42
CA GLY A 122 -7.42 -4.93 -41.27
C GLY A 122 -7.87 -4.16 -40.02
N GLU A 123 -8.97 -4.54 -39.40
CA GLU A 123 -9.65 -3.83 -38.32
C GLU A 123 -9.01 -4.06 -36.94
N ALA A 124 -7.89 -3.39 -36.67
CA ALA A 124 -7.15 -3.57 -35.42
C ALA A 124 -7.90 -3.13 -34.14
N ARG A 125 -8.87 -2.20 -34.24
CA ARG A 125 -9.59 -1.64 -33.10
C ARG A 125 -10.71 -2.52 -32.57
N SER A 126 -11.21 -3.45 -33.39
CA SER A 126 -12.36 -4.30 -33.12
C SER A 126 -12.00 -5.72 -32.70
N LEU A 127 -10.74 -5.99 -32.38
CA LEU A 127 -10.31 -7.35 -32.03
C LEU A 127 -10.85 -7.78 -30.67
N GLY A 128 -11.53 -8.93 -30.65
CA GLY A 128 -11.83 -9.72 -29.48
C GLY A 128 -10.79 -10.81 -29.23
N LEU A 129 -11.20 -11.89 -28.58
CA LEU A 129 -10.32 -13.04 -28.30
C LEU A 129 -9.98 -13.80 -29.57
N TRP A 130 -8.70 -14.11 -29.76
CA TRP A 130 -8.24 -14.91 -30.88
C TRP A 130 -8.58 -16.39 -30.71
N GLY A 131 -9.06 -17.02 -31.76
CA GLY A 131 -9.44 -18.43 -31.74
C GLY A 131 -10.92 -18.67 -31.36
N LYS A 132 -11.70 -17.60 -31.07
CA LYS A 132 -13.12 -17.69 -30.71
C LYS A 132 -13.94 -18.50 -31.71
N GLN A 133 -13.68 -18.34 -33.00
CA GLN A 133 -14.39 -19.02 -34.09
C GLN A 133 -14.24 -20.57 -34.07
N CYS A 134 -13.29 -21.11 -33.32
CA CYS A 134 -13.08 -22.55 -33.22
C CYS A 134 -14.00 -23.25 -32.21
N TRP A 135 -14.75 -22.48 -31.39
CA TRP A 135 -15.45 -23.00 -30.23
C TRP A 135 -16.89 -22.49 -30.16
N THR A 136 -17.81 -23.37 -29.84
CA THR A 136 -19.22 -23.01 -29.66
C THR A 136 -19.62 -22.96 -28.19
N SER A 137 -19.24 -24.00 -27.39
CA SER A 137 -19.56 -24.07 -25.97
C SER A 137 -18.66 -25.09 -25.25
N GLY A 138 -18.70 -25.12 -23.93
CA GLY A 138 -17.96 -26.10 -23.13
C GLY A 138 -18.16 -25.93 -21.64
N LYS A 139 -17.67 -26.89 -20.86
CA LYS A 139 -17.66 -26.77 -19.40
C LYS A 139 -16.73 -25.64 -18.96
N TYR A 140 -15.57 -25.51 -19.61
CA TYR A 140 -14.63 -24.43 -19.34
C TYR A 140 -14.00 -23.93 -20.63
N ILE A 141 -13.47 -22.71 -20.59
CA ILE A 141 -12.62 -22.12 -21.62
C ILE A 141 -11.32 -21.64 -20.98
N VAL A 142 -10.19 -21.91 -21.65
CA VAL A 142 -8.87 -21.40 -21.25
C VAL A 142 -8.58 -20.11 -22.02
N ILE A 143 -8.12 -19.05 -21.32
CA ILE A 143 -7.67 -17.81 -21.93
C ILE A 143 -6.19 -17.65 -21.64
N THR A 144 -5.38 -17.60 -22.72
CA THR A 144 -3.91 -17.42 -22.65
C THR A 144 -3.50 -16.02 -23.06
N GLU A 145 -2.24 -15.67 -22.81
CA GLU A 145 -1.69 -14.37 -23.18
C GLU A 145 -1.40 -14.25 -24.68
N GLY A 146 -0.97 -15.31 -25.33
CA GLY A 146 -0.56 -15.31 -26.74
C GLY A 146 -1.16 -16.43 -27.57
N GLN A 147 -1.22 -16.21 -28.89
CA GLN A 147 -1.73 -17.22 -29.83
C GLN A 147 -0.89 -18.51 -29.81
N ILE A 148 0.42 -18.41 -29.61
CA ILE A 148 1.31 -19.57 -29.52
C ILE A 148 0.96 -20.39 -28.27
N ASP A 149 0.64 -19.75 -27.16
CA ASP A 149 0.26 -20.42 -25.91
C ASP A 149 -1.10 -21.09 -26.04
N ALA A 150 -2.07 -20.41 -26.68
CA ALA A 150 -3.36 -21.02 -27.00
C ALA A 150 -3.20 -22.27 -27.88
N MET A 151 -2.38 -22.19 -28.93
CA MET A 151 -2.07 -23.36 -29.78
C MET A 151 -1.33 -24.43 -29.01
N SER A 152 -0.45 -24.09 -28.07
CA SER A 152 0.27 -25.08 -27.25
C SER A 152 -0.68 -25.82 -26.31
N VAL A 153 -1.61 -25.13 -25.67
CA VAL A 153 -2.68 -25.76 -24.87
C VAL A 153 -3.54 -26.67 -25.75
N ALA A 154 -3.92 -26.21 -26.94
CA ALA A 154 -4.71 -27.02 -27.89
C ALA A 154 -3.95 -28.26 -28.40
N GLU A 155 -2.66 -28.14 -28.68
CA GLU A 155 -1.79 -29.25 -29.08
C GLU A 155 -1.80 -30.35 -28.03
N VAL A 156 -1.58 -30.01 -26.76
CA VAL A 156 -1.54 -30.97 -25.66
C VAL A 156 -2.86 -31.73 -25.49
N ASN A 157 -3.98 -31.08 -25.80
CA ASN A 157 -5.31 -31.70 -25.65
C ASN A 157 -5.94 -32.17 -26.99
N ASN A 158 -5.15 -32.18 -28.07
CA ASN A 158 -5.57 -32.54 -29.42
C ASN A 158 -6.77 -31.73 -29.92
N CYS A 159 -6.79 -30.41 -29.64
CA CYS A 159 -7.85 -29.46 -30.01
C CYS A 159 -9.26 -29.87 -29.53
N LYS A 160 -9.37 -30.55 -28.37
CA LYS A 160 -10.65 -31.03 -27.83
C LYS A 160 -11.33 -30.03 -26.89
N TYR A 161 -10.54 -29.20 -26.22
CA TYR A 161 -11.08 -28.30 -25.18
C TYR A 161 -10.86 -26.84 -25.56
N PRO A 162 -11.85 -25.99 -25.27
CA PRO A 162 -11.82 -24.59 -25.63
C PRO A 162 -10.64 -23.82 -25.06
N VAL A 163 -9.87 -23.19 -25.96
CA VAL A 163 -8.80 -22.27 -25.62
C VAL A 163 -8.74 -21.12 -26.62
N VAL A 164 -8.55 -19.91 -26.09
CA VAL A 164 -8.43 -18.65 -26.82
C VAL A 164 -7.27 -17.84 -26.27
N SER A 165 -6.87 -16.79 -26.97
CA SER A 165 -5.87 -15.86 -26.43
C SER A 165 -6.31 -14.40 -26.57
N ILE A 166 -5.72 -13.55 -25.73
CA ILE A 166 -5.84 -12.09 -25.90
C ILE A 166 -5.06 -11.62 -27.14
N PRO A 167 -5.50 -10.55 -27.82
CA PRO A 167 -4.93 -10.18 -29.13
C PRO A 167 -3.55 -9.52 -29.05
N ASN A 168 -3.30 -8.59 -28.14
CA ASN A 168 -2.12 -7.71 -28.16
C ASN A 168 -1.35 -7.73 -26.84
N GLY A 169 -1.26 -8.92 -26.20
CA GLY A 169 -0.62 -9.08 -24.90
C GLY A 169 -1.39 -8.39 -23.75
N VAL A 170 -0.78 -8.37 -22.59
CA VAL A 170 -1.42 -7.98 -21.30
C VAL A 170 -2.07 -6.60 -21.29
N GLY A 171 -1.56 -5.61 -22.03
CA GLY A 171 -2.12 -4.26 -22.08
C GLY A 171 -3.53 -4.15 -22.68
N SER A 172 -3.95 -5.14 -23.47
CA SER A 172 -5.28 -5.19 -24.10
C SER A 172 -6.22 -6.20 -23.44
N ALA A 173 -5.76 -6.96 -22.45
CA ALA A 173 -6.44 -8.11 -21.89
C ALA A 173 -7.85 -7.80 -21.39
N CYS A 174 -8.00 -6.83 -20.49
CA CYS A 174 -9.33 -6.47 -19.95
C CYS A 174 -10.28 -6.03 -21.05
N LYS A 175 -9.81 -5.22 -22.01
CA LYS A 175 -10.64 -4.73 -23.13
C LYS A 175 -11.10 -5.87 -24.05
N ALA A 176 -10.20 -6.80 -24.38
CA ALA A 176 -10.53 -7.92 -25.26
C ALA A 176 -11.50 -8.90 -24.58
N VAL A 177 -11.27 -9.22 -23.29
CA VAL A 177 -12.15 -10.09 -22.53
C VAL A 177 -13.51 -9.43 -22.29
N SER A 178 -13.57 -8.13 -21.95
CA SER A 178 -14.84 -7.42 -21.78
C SER A 178 -15.68 -7.43 -23.06
N LYS A 179 -15.05 -7.35 -24.23
CA LYS A 179 -15.76 -7.39 -25.51
C LYS A 179 -16.47 -8.74 -25.72
N ASP A 180 -15.82 -9.84 -25.37
CA ASP A 180 -16.36 -11.19 -25.56
C ASP A 180 -16.97 -11.77 -24.28
N LEU A 181 -17.18 -10.95 -23.23
CA LEU A 181 -17.61 -11.41 -21.91
C LEU A 181 -18.97 -12.12 -21.94
N GLU A 182 -19.94 -11.54 -22.65
CA GLU A 182 -21.27 -12.11 -22.79
C GLU A 182 -21.19 -13.49 -23.46
N TRP A 183 -20.50 -13.59 -24.59
CA TRP A 183 -20.27 -14.86 -25.27
C TRP A 183 -19.61 -15.90 -24.36
N ILE A 184 -18.60 -15.50 -23.55
CA ILE A 184 -17.95 -16.41 -22.61
C ILE A 184 -18.95 -16.91 -21.56
N LEU A 185 -19.72 -16.00 -20.95
CA LEU A 185 -20.63 -16.33 -19.85
C LEU A 185 -21.82 -17.19 -20.28
N GLU A 186 -22.29 -17.01 -21.52
CA GLU A 186 -23.40 -17.79 -22.10
C GLU A 186 -22.97 -19.22 -22.49
N ASN A 187 -21.74 -19.38 -22.97
CA ASN A 187 -21.33 -20.65 -23.59
C ASN A 187 -20.41 -21.51 -22.70
N PHE A 188 -19.85 -20.97 -21.62
CA PHE A 188 -18.90 -21.67 -20.75
C PHE A 188 -19.26 -21.50 -19.28
N GLN A 189 -19.21 -22.60 -18.50
CA GLN A 189 -19.51 -22.58 -17.06
C GLN A 189 -18.34 -22.03 -16.23
N GLU A 190 -17.11 -22.27 -16.66
CA GLU A 190 -15.87 -21.87 -15.98
C GLU A 190 -14.90 -21.21 -16.95
N VAL A 191 -14.13 -20.28 -16.46
CA VAL A 191 -13.04 -19.62 -17.20
C VAL A 191 -11.72 -19.91 -16.49
N VAL A 192 -10.72 -20.35 -17.20
CA VAL A 192 -9.37 -20.59 -16.68
C VAL A 192 -8.41 -19.62 -17.33
N LEU A 193 -7.87 -18.67 -16.58
CA LEU A 193 -6.84 -17.76 -17.05
C LEU A 193 -5.48 -18.45 -16.90
N MET A 194 -4.74 -18.58 -18.01
CA MET A 194 -3.40 -19.15 -18.07
C MET A 194 -2.47 -18.16 -18.75
N PHE A 195 -2.08 -17.10 -18.02
CA PHE A 195 -1.17 -16.07 -18.48
C PHE A 195 0.27 -16.40 -18.07
N ASP A 196 1.23 -15.64 -18.59
CA ASP A 196 2.64 -15.82 -18.27
C ASP A 196 2.89 -15.80 -16.75
N SER A 197 3.81 -16.63 -16.27
CA SER A 197 4.12 -16.73 -14.83
C SER A 197 4.93 -15.55 -14.28
N ASP A 198 5.23 -14.53 -15.10
CA ASP A 198 5.91 -13.33 -14.68
C ASP A 198 5.00 -12.37 -13.85
N PRO A 199 5.55 -11.36 -13.15
CA PRO A 199 4.76 -10.44 -12.34
C PRO A 199 3.66 -9.70 -13.11
N GLN A 200 3.91 -9.38 -14.40
CA GLN A 200 2.96 -8.66 -15.24
C GLN A 200 1.79 -9.55 -15.66
N GLY A 201 2.06 -10.78 -16.07
CA GLY A 201 1.03 -11.78 -16.40
C GLY A 201 0.15 -12.09 -15.19
N LYS A 202 0.76 -12.32 -14.00
CA LYS A 202 0.02 -12.54 -12.74
C LYS A 202 -0.87 -11.38 -12.35
N SER A 203 -0.37 -10.13 -12.45
CA SER A 203 -1.16 -8.93 -12.16
C SER A 203 -2.33 -8.78 -13.14
N THR A 204 -2.08 -9.04 -14.43
CA THR A 204 -3.12 -8.94 -15.46
C THR A 204 -4.17 -10.04 -15.32
N ALA A 205 -3.77 -11.27 -14.97
CA ALA A 205 -4.71 -12.34 -14.69
C ALA A 205 -5.71 -11.97 -13.59
N ARG A 206 -5.26 -11.32 -12.51
CA ARG A 206 -6.15 -10.83 -11.44
C ARG A 206 -7.13 -9.78 -11.95
N LYS A 207 -6.64 -8.75 -12.67
CA LYS A 207 -7.51 -7.71 -13.25
C LYS A 207 -8.55 -8.25 -14.22
N VAL A 208 -8.18 -9.24 -15.02
CA VAL A 208 -9.12 -9.91 -15.94
C VAL A 208 -10.12 -10.77 -15.17
N ALA A 209 -9.68 -11.43 -14.10
CA ALA A 209 -10.56 -12.25 -13.26
C ALA A 209 -11.67 -11.44 -12.58
N GLU A 210 -11.42 -10.16 -12.26
CA GLU A 210 -12.40 -9.22 -11.70
C GLU A 210 -13.58 -8.92 -12.63
N LEU A 211 -13.44 -9.17 -13.93
CA LEU A 211 -14.50 -8.97 -14.91
C LEU A 211 -15.59 -10.06 -14.83
N PHE A 212 -15.27 -11.20 -14.21
CA PHE A 212 -16.19 -12.33 -14.14
C PHE A 212 -16.97 -12.37 -12.83
N PRO A 213 -18.20 -12.88 -12.86
CA PRO A 213 -18.96 -13.13 -11.63
C PRO A 213 -18.18 -14.02 -10.65
N PRO A 214 -18.38 -13.83 -9.32
CA PRO A 214 -17.70 -14.63 -8.31
C PRO A 214 -17.84 -16.13 -8.55
N GLY A 215 -16.72 -16.86 -8.45
CA GLY A 215 -16.66 -18.31 -8.62
C GLY A 215 -16.58 -18.81 -10.07
N ARG A 216 -16.75 -17.94 -11.07
CA ARG A 216 -16.69 -18.31 -12.50
C ARG A 216 -15.28 -18.36 -13.06
N CYS A 217 -14.35 -17.63 -12.48
CA CYS A 217 -12.98 -17.51 -12.98
C CYS A 217 -11.98 -18.23 -12.07
N LYS A 218 -11.07 -18.96 -12.68
CA LYS A 218 -9.94 -19.65 -12.04
C LYS A 218 -8.64 -19.18 -12.66
N ILE A 219 -7.57 -19.21 -11.90
CA ILE A 219 -6.22 -18.85 -12.37
C ILE A 219 -5.35 -20.12 -12.30
N ALA A 220 -4.81 -20.51 -13.43
CA ALA A 220 -3.85 -21.60 -13.54
C ALA A 220 -2.43 -21.07 -13.34
N SER A 221 -1.59 -21.84 -12.64
CA SER A 221 -0.17 -21.55 -12.45
C SER A 221 0.67 -22.63 -13.14
N LEU A 222 1.65 -22.20 -13.94
CA LEU A 222 2.59 -23.08 -14.62
C LEU A 222 3.95 -23.04 -13.94
N PRO A 223 4.68 -24.16 -13.87
CA PRO A 223 6.05 -24.21 -13.35
C PRO A 223 7.07 -23.45 -14.20
N LEU A 224 6.84 -23.35 -15.52
CA LEU A 224 7.64 -22.54 -16.45
C LEU A 224 6.90 -21.26 -16.81
N LYS A 225 7.54 -20.43 -17.65
CA LYS A 225 7.05 -19.11 -18.00
C LYS A 225 5.65 -19.14 -18.63
N ASP A 226 5.45 -19.97 -19.66
CA ASP A 226 4.24 -20.03 -20.47
C ASP A 226 3.93 -21.47 -20.94
N ALA A 227 2.75 -21.68 -21.55
CA ALA A 227 2.32 -22.98 -22.02
C ALA A 227 3.20 -23.52 -23.17
N ASN A 228 3.80 -22.64 -23.98
CA ASN A 228 4.70 -23.07 -25.04
C ASN A 228 6.04 -23.57 -24.51
N GLU A 229 6.59 -22.98 -23.46
CA GLU A 229 7.78 -23.51 -22.81
C GLU A 229 7.52 -24.88 -22.19
N MET A 230 6.36 -25.08 -21.56
CA MET A 230 5.96 -26.40 -21.05
C MET A 230 5.89 -27.46 -22.17
N LEU A 231 5.30 -27.10 -23.31
CA LEU A 231 5.21 -28.02 -24.47
C LEU A 231 6.57 -28.37 -25.03
N LYS A 232 7.48 -27.41 -25.15
CA LYS A 232 8.87 -27.63 -25.66
C LYS A 232 9.72 -28.53 -24.76
N GLU A 233 9.45 -28.51 -23.45
CA GLU A 233 10.13 -29.33 -22.44
C GLU A 233 9.41 -30.69 -22.23
N ASP A 234 8.50 -31.07 -23.14
CA ASP A 234 7.71 -32.31 -23.11
C ASP A 234 6.86 -32.48 -21.81
N ARG A 235 6.46 -31.33 -21.19
CA ARG A 235 5.68 -31.27 -19.96
C ARG A 235 4.20 -30.95 -20.22
N GLY A 236 3.66 -31.38 -21.36
CA GLY A 236 2.28 -31.12 -21.75
C GLY A 236 1.23 -31.64 -20.75
N SER A 237 1.48 -32.79 -20.11
CA SER A 237 0.59 -33.32 -19.07
C SER A 237 0.42 -32.39 -17.88
N GLU A 238 1.45 -31.60 -17.55
CA GLU A 238 1.38 -30.63 -16.46
C GLU A 238 0.56 -29.39 -16.84
N VAL A 239 0.51 -29.02 -18.13
CA VAL A 239 -0.42 -27.96 -18.61
C VAL A 239 -1.86 -28.38 -18.38
N VAL A 240 -2.21 -29.63 -18.71
CA VAL A 240 -3.55 -30.19 -18.46
C VAL A 240 -3.84 -30.20 -16.95
N ASN A 241 -2.90 -30.68 -16.15
CA ASN A 241 -3.05 -30.69 -14.70
C ASN A 241 -3.23 -29.29 -14.12
N ALA A 242 -2.51 -28.28 -14.63
CA ALA A 242 -2.66 -26.88 -14.19
C ALA A 242 -4.06 -26.33 -14.47
N ILE A 243 -4.68 -26.69 -15.59
CA ILE A 243 -6.07 -26.31 -15.88
C ILE A 243 -7.03 -26.89 -14.84
N PHE A 244 -6.92 -28.21 -14.53
CA PHE A 244 -7.81 -28.86 -13.56
C PHE A 244 -7.54 -28.44 -12.11
N ARG A 245 -6.29 -28.07 -11.77
CA ARG A 245 -5.90 -27.59 -10.44
C ARG A 245 -5.97 -26.07 -10.32
N ALA A 246 -6.47 -25.35 -11.33
CA ALA A 246 -6.59 -23.92 -11.29
C ALA A 246 -7.40 -23.45 -10.06
N SER A 247 -6.84 -22.52 -9.31
CA SER A 247 -7.48 -21.98 -8.11
C SER A 247 -8.56 -20.98 -8.49
N THR A 248 -9.74 -21.09 -7.87
CA THR A 248 -10.81 -20.09 -8.04
C THR A 248 -10.27 -18.71 -7.66
N TYR A 249 -10.45 -17.74 -8.55
CA TYR A 249 -10.09 -16.37 -8.24
C TYR A 249 -10.86 -15.88 -7.01
N ARG A 250 -10.14 -15.37 -6.05
CA ARG A 250 -10.68 -14.71 -4.87
C ARG A 250 -10.26 -13.25 -4.90
N PRO A 251 -11.18 -12.31 -4.70
CA PRO A 251 -10.83 -10.89 -4.58
C PRO A 251 -9.77 -10.65 -3.50
N ASP A 252 -8.98 -9.60 -3.67
CA ASP A 252 -7.95 -9.23 -2.71
C ASP A 252 -8.53 -9.13 -1.29
N GLY A 253 -7.79 -9.64 -0.31
CA GLY A 253 -8.19 -9.66 1.09
C GLY A 253 -8.99 -10.89 1.54
N ILE A 254 -9.40 -11.80 0.63
CA ILE A 254 -10.04 -13.07 0.99
C ILE A 254 -9.01 -14.21 0.97
N ILE A 255 -8.63 -14.68 2.16
CA ILE A 255 -7.70 -15.81 2.33
C ILE A 255 -8.49 -17.02 2.85
N ALA A 256 -8.33 -18.19 2.22
CA ALA A 256 -8.91 -19.40 2.76
C ALA A 256 -8.19 -19.86 4.01
N GLY A 257 -8.90 -20.46 4.96
CA GLY A 257 -8.30 -20.98 6.18
C GLY A 257 -7.17 -21.98 5.91
N GLU A 258 -7.31 -22.82 4.87
CA GLU A 258 -6.29 -23.78 4.43
C GLU A 258 -4.97 -23.12 3.94
N ASP A 259 -5.04 -21.89 3.44
CA ASP A 259 -3.89 -21.12 2.95
C ASP A 259 -3.19 -20.32 4.07
N THR A 260 -3.68 -20.39 5.31
CA THR A 260 -3.18 -19.56 6.43
C THR A 260 -2.00 -20.20 7.18
N TRP A 261 -1.61 -21.44 6.88
CA TRP A 261 -0.56 -22.14 7.64
C TRP A 261 0.75 -21.35 7.73
N GLU A 262 1.21 -20.80 6.61
CA GLU A 262 2.43 -19.99 6.56
C GLU A 262 2.31 -18.73 7.44
N LEU A 263 1.12 -18.13 7.49
CA LEU A 263 0.84 -16.96 8.34
C LEU A 263 0.80 -17.35 9.83
N VAL A 264 0.19 -18.48 10.16
CA VAL A 264 0.09 -18.97 11.55
C VAL A 264 1.44 -19.40 12.08
N ASN A 265 2.29 -19.92 11.22
CA ASN A 265 3.63 -20.39 11.60
C ASN A 265 4.66 -19.26 11.75
N ILE A 266 4.28 -18.01 11.41
CA ILE A 266 5.11 -16.85 11.74
C ILE A 266 5.08 -16.66 13.25
N PRO A 267 6.24 -16.65 13.96
CA PRO A 267 6.27 -16.38 15.40
C PRO A 267 5.56 -15.06 15.72
N MET A 268 4.83 -15.01 16.83
CA MET A 268 4.23 -13.74 17.26
C MET A 268 5.32 -12.68 17.34
N GLN A 269 5.06 -11.53 16.72
CA GLN A 269 6.03 -10.45 16.67
C GLN A 269 6.40 -10.01 18.09
N ALA A 270 7.68 -10.12 18.42
CA ALA A 270 8.23 -9.52 19.63
C ALA A 270 8.07 -8.00 19.56
N ALA A 271 8.18 -7.32 20.69
CA ALA A 271 8.21 -5.87 20.67
C ALA A 271 9.39 -5.36 19.82
N ASP A 272 9.14 -4.38 18.99
CA ASP A 272 10.22 -3.69 18.25
C ASP A 272 11.02 -2.79 19.21
N MET A 273 10.34 -2.22 20.22
CA MET A 273 10.92 -1.33 21.22
C MET A 273 10.31 -1.57 22.61
N GLU A 274 11.12 -1.36 23.63
CA GLU A 274 10.63 -1.20 24.99
C GLU A 274 10.29 0.27 25.27
N TYR A 275 9.30 0.51 26.11
CA TYR A 275 9.07 1.84 26.70
C TYR A 275 10.13 2.15 27.76
N PRO A 276 10.40 3.44 28.07
CA PRO A 276 11.38 3.80 29.11
C PRO A 276 10.96 3.35 30.52
N TRP A 277 9.72 2.91 30.72
CA TRP A 277 9.14 2.52 32.01
C TRP A 277 8.78 1.04 32.02
N GLN A 278 9.39 0.31 32.96
CA GLN A 278 9.25 -1.14 33.03
C GLN A 278 7.82 -1.59 33.32
N GLY A 279 7.08 -0.86 34.19
CA GLY A 279 5.69 -1.20 34.47
C GLY A 279 4.80 -1.11 33.24
N LEU A 280 5.09 -0.18 32.31
CA LEU A 280 4.37 -0.10 31.04
C LEU A 280 4.72 -1.31 30.15
N ASN A 281 5.98 -1.72 30.09
CA ASN A 281 6.41 -2.91 29.35
C ASN A 281 5.77 -4.20 29.89
N ASN A 282 5.63 -4.32 31.19
CA ASN A 282 5.02 -5.51 31.82
C ASN A 282 3.58 -5.76 31.36
N LEU A 283 2.82 -4.70 31.07
CA LEU A 283 1.42 -4.80 30.66
C LEU A 283 1.23 -4.77 29.13
N THR A 284 2.09 -4.05 28.39
CA THR A 284 2.00 -3.93 26.92
C THR A 284 2.87 -4.96 26.20
N LEU A 285 3.88 -5.52 26.88
CA LEU A 285 4.98 -6.28 26.30
C LEU A 285 5.79 -5.46 25.29
N GLY A 286 5.97 -4.15 25.54
CA GLY A 286 6.65 -3.19 24.67
C GLY A 286 5.78 -2.60 23.57
N ALA A 287 6.39 -1.84 22.68
CA ALA A 287 5.78 -1.17 21.52
C ALA A 287 6.13 -1.87 20.22
N ARG A 288 5.21 -1.90 19.26
CA ARG A 288 5.40 -2.57 17.95
C ARG A 288 5.09 -1.62 16.81
N LYS A 289 5.81 -1.80 15.71
CA LYS A 289 5.45 -1.20 14.43
C LYS A 289 4.13 -1.82 13.96
N GLY A 290 3.29 -1.03 13.28
CA GLY A 290 1.92 -1.40 12.96
C GLY A 290 0.90 -1.08 14.07
N GLU A 291 1.34 -0.71 15.29
CA GLU A 291 0.44 -0.31 16.39
C GLU A 291 0.21 1.21 16.42
N LEU A 292 -1.02 1.58 16.81
CA LEU A 292 -1.44 2.94 17.09
C LEU A 292 -1.76 3.06 18.57
N VAL A 293 -0.94 3.82 19.31
CA VAL A 293 -1.03 4.01 20.76
C VAL A 293 -1.44 5.45 21.07
N THR A 294 -2.53 5.62 21.81
CA THR A 294 -3.01 6.95 22.22
C THR A 294 -2.71 7.23 23.68
N PHE A 295 -2.04 8.36 23.94
CA PHE A 295 -1.82 8.91 25.26
C PHE A 295 -2.84 10.01 25.53
N CYS A 296 -3.54 9.97 26.66
CA CYS A 296 -4.52 10.97 27.03
C CYS A 296 -4.35 11.41 28.48
N ALA A 297 -4.55 12.71 28.74
CA ALA A 297 -4.50 13.28 30.07
C ALA A 297 -5.21 14.64 30.12
N GLY A 298 -5.46 15.16 31.32
CA GLY A 298 -5.85 16.54 31.53
C GLY A 298 -4.79 17.54 31.05
N THR A 299 -5.17 18.81 30.91
CA THR A 299 -4.24 19.88 30.54
C THR A 299 -3.17 20.03 31.63
N GLY A 300 -1.90 20.17 31.22
CA GLY A 300 -0.77 20.37 32.13
C GLY A 300 -0.31 19.11 32.91
N VAL A 301 -0.92 17.95 32.73
CA VAL A 301 -0.54 16.69 33.41
C VAL A 301 0.77 16.08 32.90
N GLY A 302 1.28 16.54 31.75
CA GLY A 302 2.57 16.07 31.20
C GLY A 302 2.48 15.11 30.02
N LYS A 303 1.41 15.18 29.19
CA LYS A 303 1.24 14.37 27.98
C LYS A 303 2.43 14.48 27.02
N SER A 304 2.74 15.71 26.62
CA SER A 304 3.84 16.01 25.68
C SER A 304 5.18 15.59 26.26
N THR A 305 5.41 15.79 27.56
CA THR A 305 6.61 15.30 28.26
C THR A 305 6.73 13.79 28.17
N ALA A 306 5.64 13.06 28.41
CA ALA A 306 5.65 11.59 28.36
C ALA A 306 5.98 11.05 26.96
N VAL A 307 5.37 11.60 25.90
CA VAL A 307 5.65 11.13 24.53
C VAL A 307 7.05 11.55 24.06
N LYS A 308 7.58 12.70 24.51
CA LYS A 308 8.96 13.11 24.25
C LYS A 308 9.98 12.20 24.96
N GLU A 309 9.71 11.78 26.20
CA GLU A 309 10.52 10.80 26.91
C GLU A 309 10.58 9.48 26.15
N ILE A 310 9.43 8.97 25.67
CA ILE A 310 9.37 7.75 24.88
C ILE A 310 10.13 7.91 23.56
N ALA A 311 9.90 9.02 22.83
CA ALA A 311 10.57 9.32 21.59
C ALA A 311 12.09 9.43 21.76
N SER A 312 12.56 10.13 22.80
CA SER A 312 13.98 10.25 23.14
C SER A 312 14.59 8.88 23.49
N TYR A 313 13.86 8.05 24.23
CA TYR A 313 14.31 6.70 24.51
C TYR A 313 14.45 5.86 23.24
N PHE A 314 13.49 5.91 22.32
CA PHE A 314 13.56 5.21 21.04
C PHE A 314 14.74 5.72 20.17
N LEU A 315 14.97 7.05 20.13
CA LEU A 315 16.15 7.64 19.48
C LEU A 315 17.46 7.10 20.06
N SER A 316 17.55 6.99 21.40
CA SER A 316 18.74 6.46 22.08
C SER A 316 19.01 4.98 21.74
N LYS A 317 17.98 4.24 21.35
CA LYS A 317 18.07 2.84 20.91
C LYS A 317 18.32 2.69 19.40
N GLY A 318 18.44 3.79 18.68
CA GLY A 318 18.78 3.80 17.25
C GLY A 318 17.59 3.92 16.30
N GLU A 319 16.36 4.07 16.81
CA GLU A 319 15.17 4.26 15.98
C GLU A 319 15.13 5.67 15.37
N THR A 320 14.40 5.79 14.26
CA THR A 320 14.18 7.08 13.57
C THR A 320 12.76 7.57 13.83
N ILE A 321 12.62 8.81 14.28
CA ILE A 321 11.37 9.41 14.76
C ILE A 321 10.93 10.57 13.86
N GLY A 322 9.66 10.61 13.49
CA GLY A 322 8.98 11.79 12.97
C GLY A 322 8.12 12.40 14.08
N TYR A 323 8.45 13.60 14.52
CA TYR A 323 7.72 14.30 15.57
C TYR A 323 6.89 15.44 14.97
N ILE A 324 5.58 15.33 15.05
CA ILE A 324 4.60 16.27 14.50
C ILE A 324 3.95 17.00 15.68
N ALA A 325 4.53 18.16 16.04
CA ALA A 325 4.01 19.03 17.07
C ALA A 325 3.15 20.12 16.43
N LEU A 326 1.90 20.25 16.89
CA LEU A 326 0.94 21.20 16.36
C LEU A 326 0.64 22.36 17.33
N GLU A 327 1.11 22.25 18.57
CA GLU A 327 0.96 23.29 19.63
C GLU A 327 2.25 24.02 19.97
N GLU A 328 3.39 23.53 19.53
CA GLU A 328 4.67 24.11 19.88
C GLU A 328 5.55 24.36 18.65
N SER A 329 6.46 25.31 18.75
CA SER A 329 7.41 25.58 17.67
C SER A 329 8.47 24.48 17.58
N VAL A 330 9.05 24.31 16.38
CA VAL A 330 10.21 23.42 16.17
C VAL A 330 11.36 23.78 17.13
N ARG A 331 11.56 25.10 17.43
CA ARG A 331 12.56 25.53 18.40
C ARG A 331 12.28 24.98 19.80
N GLN A 332 11.02 25.03 20.27
CA GLN A 332 10.67 24.52 21.59
C GLN A 332 10.82 23.01 21.65
N ALA A 333 10.29 22.27 20.67
CA ALA A 333 10.47 20.83 20.57
C ALA A 333 11.97 20.44 20.56
N SER A 334 12.80 21.18 19.82
CA SER A 334 14.24 20.96 19.77
C SER A 334 14.92 21.13 21.14
N ILE A 335 14.58 22.20 21.84
CA ILE A 335 15.11 22.47 23.18
C ILE A 335 14.69 21.40 24.19
N ASP A 336 13.46 20.90 24.07
CA ASP A 336 12.96 19.85 24.96
C ASP A 336 13.68 18.51 24.74
N PHE A 337 13.90 18.09 23.48
CA PHE A 337 14.69 16.91 23.17
C PHE A 337 16.15 17.06 23.67
N MET A 338 16.75 18.22 23.46
CA MET A 338 18.10 18.52 23.97
C MET A 338 18.13 18.54 25.51
N SER A 339 17.07 19.01 26.18
CA SER A 339 16.96 19.03 27.64
C SER A 339 16.89 17.61 28.21
N ILE A 340 16.19 16.69 27.53
CA ILE A 340 16.12 15.27 27.91
C ILE A 340 17.52 14.64 27.85
N GLU A 341 18.26 14.87 26.77
CA GLU A 341 19.64 14.36 26.62
C GLU A 341 20.59 14.96 27.66
N ALA A 342 20.52 16.28 27.84
CA ALA A 342 21.34 16.99 28.82
C ALA A 342 20.97 16.65 30.26
N ASN A 343 19.84 15.99 30.49
CA ASN A 343 19.24 15.76 31.82
C ASN A 343 19.13 17.06 32.62
N LYS A 344 18.73 18.17 31.94
CA LYS A 344 18.69 19.52 32.50
C LYS A 344 17.69 20.38 31.71
N MET A 345 16.88 21.20 32.38
CA MET A 345 15.96 22.15 31.73
C MET A 345 16.75 23.31 31.07
N LEU A 346 17.09 23.15 29.77
CA LEU A 346 17.90 24.15 29.05
C LEU A 346 17.19 25.48 28.90
N HIS A 347 15.85 25.51 28.80
CA HIS A 347 15.05 26.71 28.64
C HIS A 347 15.03 27.61 29.89
N LEU A 348 15.42 27.09 31.06
CA LEU A 348 15.52 27.84 32.32
C LEU A 348 16.93 28.34 32.62
N GLN A 349 17.92 28.05 31.74
CA GLN A 349 19.29 28.45 31.95
C GLN A 349 19.61 29.75 31.19
N ASN A 350 20.15 30.75 31.87
CA ASN A 350 20.42 32.06 31.28
C ASN A 350 21.77 32.17 30.61
N ASP A 351 22.75 31.32 31.01
CA ASP A 351 24.15 31.44 30.55
C ASP A 351 24.67 30.08 30.06
N LEU A 352 24.07 29.57 28.95
CA LEU A 352 24.52 28.34 28.31
C LEU A 352 25.63 28.68 27.30
N ASP A 353 26.76 28.03 27.44
CA ASP A 353 27.87 28.08 26.46
C ASP A 353 27.40 27.50 25.11
N GLU A 354 27.68 28.21 24.02
CA GLU A 354 27.32 27.79 22.67
C GLU A 354 27.94 26.43 22.32
N LYS A 355 29.16 26.15 22.75
CA LYS A 355 29.81 24.86 22.54
C LYS A 355 29.08 23.75 23.24
N TYR A 356 28.64 23.96 24.49
CA TYR A 356 27.87 22.98 25.23
C TYR A 356 26.51 22.68 24.54
N LEU A 357 25.82 23.72 24.08
CA LEU A 357 24.55 23.54 23.33
C LEU A 357 24.79 22.78 22.02
N ARG A 358 25.88 23.08 21.31
CA ARG A 358 26.23 22.38 20.07
C ARG A 358 26.54 20.91 20.31
N ASP A 359 27.29 20.59 21.36
CA ASP A 359 27.63 19.20 21.71
C ASP A 359 26.36 18.36 22.02
N ILE A 360 25.36 18.98 22.69
CA ILE A 360 24.07 18.31 22.94
C ILE A 360 23.27 18.17 21.64
N TRP A 361 23.21 19.22 20.83
CA TRP A 361 22.51 19.23 19.55
C TRP A 361 23.08 18.14 18.60
N GLU A 362 24.39 17.97 18.56
CA GLU A 362 25.02 16.91 17.76
C GLU A 362 24.63 15.51 18.22
N LYS A 363 24.46 15.30 19.53
CA LYS A 363 24.06 14.00 20.09
C LYS A 363 22.58 13.70 19.93
N THR A 364 21.72 14.71 19.79
CA THR A 364 20.26 14.56 19.73
C THR A 364 19.71 14.79 18.34
N LEU A 365 19.81 16.02 17.84
CA LEU A 365 19.12 16.48 16.64
C LEU A 365 19.95 16.25 15.37
N ASN A 366 21.27 16.40 15.44
CA ASN A 366 22.17 16.21 14.30
C ASN A 366 22.53 14.73 14.04
N THR A 367 21.64 13.83 14.41
CA THR A 367 21.86 12.38 14.24
C THR A 367 21.32 11.82 12.93
N GLY A 368 20.54 12.61 12.18
CA GLY A 368 19.80 12.16 10.99
C GLY A 368 18.63 11.22 11.31
N ARG A 369 18.27 11.06 12.61
CA ARG A 369 17.23 10.12 13.05
C ARG A 369 16.00 10.79 13.67
N ILE A 370 15.96 12.13 13.73
CA ILE A 370 14.79 12.87 14.17
C ILE A 370 14.37 13.88 13.12
N TYR A 371 13.10 13.91 12.80
CA TYR A 371 12.48 14.83 11.85
C TYR A 371 11.34 15.56 12.53
N LEU A 372 11.43 16.88 12.62
CA LEU A 372 10.44 17.75 13.22
C LEU A 372 9.58 18.38 12.13
N TYR A 373 8.27 18.38 12.30
CA TYR A 373 7.35 18.99 11.34
C TYR A 373 6.96 20.40 11.80
N ASP A 374 7.32 21.39 10.98
CA ASP A 374 7.01 22.79 11.24
C ASP A 374 5.65 23.17 10.66
N HIS A 375 4.63 23.17 11.48
CA HIS A 375 3.28 23.58 11.10
C HIS A 375 2.47 24.03 12.31
N TRP A 376 1.67 25.08 12.11
CA TRP A 376 0.77 25.63 13.12
C TRP A 376 -0.68 25.57 12.66
N GLY A 377 -1.57 25.12 13.52
CA GLY A 377 -3.00 25.11 13.28
C GLY A 377 -3.57 23.85 12.65
N SER A 378 -4.72 23.97 11.99
CA SER A 378 -5.40 22.85 11.36
C SER A 378 -4.63 22.32 10.16
N LEU A 379 -4.65 21.02 9.96
CA LEU A 379 -3.98 20.35 8.86
C LEU A 379 -4.95 19.35 8.21
N ASP A 380 -5.05 19.41 6.88
CA ASP A 380 -5.84 18.43 6.13
C ASP A 380 -5.27 17.01 6.28
N GLY A 381 -6.15 16.03 6.47
CA GLY A 381 -5.76 14.64 6.70
C GLY A 381 -5.02 13.99 5.53
N GLU A 382 -5.23 14.44 4.27
CA GLU A 382 -4.46 13.95 3.12
C GLU A 382 -3.06 14.55 3.08
N VAL A 383 -2.95 15.83 3.42
CA VAL A 383 -1.64 16.50 3.51
C VAL A 383 -0.79 15.81 4.58
N LEU A 384 -1.37 15.53 5.76
CA LEU A 384 -0.66 14.77 6.80
C LEU A 384 -0.25 13.39 6.32
N ALA A 385 -1.17 12.64 5.71
CA ALA A 385 -0.88 11.30 5.20
C ALA A 385 0.31 11.30 4.23
N ASN A 386 0.35 12.27 3.32
CA ASN A 386 1.46 12.41 2.36
C ASN A 386 2.78 12.79 3.05
N ARG A 387 2.74 13.60 4.12
CA ARG A 387 3.95 13.93 4.93
C ARG A 387 4.46 12.69 5.66
N ILE A 388 3.56 11.90 6.26
CA ILE A 388 3.92 10.64 6.91
C ILE A 388 4.54 9.66 5.90
N ARG A 389 3.93 9.49 4.71
CA ARG A 389 4.51 8.63 3.65
C ARG A 389 5.90 9.11 3.23
N TYR A 390 6.11 10.42 3.11
CA TYR A 390 7.42 10.98 2.81
C TYR A 390 8.45 10.67 3.91
N LEU A 391 8.11 10.92 5.17
CA LEU A 391 8.98 10.63 6.32
C LEU A 391 9.39 9.15 6.37
N VAL A 392 8.45 8.25 6.12
CA VAL A 392 8.72 6.82 6.15
C VAL A 392 9.55 6.38 4.95
N ARG A 393 9.16 6.76 3.74
CA ARG A 393 9.79 6.24 2.51
C ARG A 393 11.14 6.89 2.20
N ASN A 394 11.29 8.18 2.51
CA ASN A 394 12.48 8.95 2.15
C ASN A 394 13.43 9.18 3.33
N CYS A 395 12.91 9.20 4.55
CA CYS A 395 13.70 9.45 5.75
C CYS A 395 13.84 8.23 6.66
N SER A 396 13.29 7.07 6.25
CA SER A 396 13.33 5.79 7.00
C SER A 396 12.79 5.92 8.43
N VAL A 397 11.77 6.76 8.63
CA VAL A 397 11.11 6.93 9.93
C VAL A 397 10.33 5.65 10.27
N GLY A 398 10.62 5.07 11.44
CA GLY A 398 9.93 3.89 11.96
C GLY A 398 8.82 4.23 12.96
N TRP A 399 8.87 5.41 13.55
CA TRP A 399 7.93 5.86 14.59
C TRP A 399 7.46 7.29 14.33
N ILE A 400 6.15 7.51 14.39
CA ILE A 400 5.53 8.83 14.26
C ILE A 400 4.90 9.22 15.60
N VAL A 401 5.20 10.41 16.08
CA VAL A 401 4.55 11.04 17.23
C VAL A 401 3.71 12.22 16.75
N ILE A 402 2.43 12.27 17.15
CA ILE A 402 1.51 13.38 16.83
C ILE A 402 1.03 14.02 18.13
N ASP A 403 1.45 15.25 18.38
CA ASP A 403 1.11 16.02 19.58
C ASP A 403 0.48 17.39 19.20
N HIS A 404 -0.87 17.55 19.30
CA HIS A 404 -1.91 16.57 19.56
C HIS A 404 -2.98 16.57 18.45
N ILE A 405 -3.70 15.46 18.33
CA ILE A 405 -4.65 15.23 17.24
C ILE A 405 -5.82 16.23 17.19
N SER A 406 -6.27 16.78 18.31
CA SER A 406 -7.46 17.66 18.35
C SER A 406 -7.25 18.99 17.63
N ILE A 407 -6.01 19.50 17.51
CA ILE A 407 -5.71 20.74 16.76
C ILE A 407 -5.92 20.57 15.26
N MET A 408 -5.66 19.40 14.74
CA MET A 408 -5.78 19.15 13.31
C MET A 408 -7.17 19.44 12.76
N VAL A 409 -8.19 19.28 13.57
CA VAL A 409 -9.59 19.49 13.21
C VAL A 409 -10.16 20.82 13.74
N SER A 410 -9.41 21.54 14.58
CA SER A 410 -9.81 22.83 15.10
C SER A 410 -9.68 23.90 14.01
N GLY A 411 -10.75 24.68 13.77
CA GLY A 411 -10.74 25.78 12.80
C GLY A 411 -11.22 25.43 11.39
N ILE A 412 -11.69 24.21 11.16
CA ILE A 412 -12.38 23.86 9.90
C ILE A 412 -13.83 24.33 9.99
N GLU A 413 -14.17 25.41 9.29
CA GLU A 413 -15.52 25.97 9.25
C GLU A 413 -16.52 24.97 8.68
N GLY A 414 -17.64 24.76 9.39
CA GLY A 414 -18.79 23.97 8.91
C GLY A 414 -18.72 22.46 9.05
N GLY A 415 -17.68 21.91 9.69
CA GLY A 415 -17.52 20.46 9.90
C GLY A 415 -17.90 20.01 11.31
N ASP A 416 -18.52 18.82 11.45
CA ASP A 416 -18.61 18.11 12.71
C ASP A 416 -17.21 17.66 13.15
N GLU A 417 -16.61 18.31 14.16
CA GLU A 417 -15.28 17.97 14.74
C GLU A 417 -15.14 16.46 14.96
N ARG A 418 -16.21 15.83 15.40
CA ARG A 418 -16.26 14.39 15.65
C ARG A 418 -16.01 13.57 14.39
N ARG A 419 -16.68 13.92 13.29
CA ARG A 419 -16.55 13.23 12.00
C ARG A 419 -15.15 13.43 11.40
N LEU A 420 -14.57 14.58 11.58
CA LEU A 420 -13.20 14.87 11.12
C LEU A 420 -12.17 14.03 11.89
N ILE A 421 -12.33 13.91 13.23
CA ILE A 421 -11.49 13.02 14.04
C ILE A 421 -11.66 11.56 13.63
N ASP A 422 -12.88 11.10 13.34
CA ASP A 422 -13.15 9.74 12.88
C ASP A 422 -12.42 9.42 11.57
N ASN A 423 -12.52 10.31 10.60
CA ASN A 423 -11.84 10.17 9.31
C ASN A 423 -10.31 10.18 9.48
N LEU A 424 -9.80 11.08 10.30
CA LEU A 424 -8.36 11.19 10.56
C LEU A 424 -7.82 9.93 11.24
N MET A 425 -8.49 9.44 12.29
CA MET A 425 -8.09 8.22 12.99
C MET A 425 -8.11 7.00 12.08
N THR A 426 -9.12 6.91 11.20
CA THR A 426 -9.18 5.83 10.19
C THR A 426 -7.98 5.88 9.24
N LYS A 427 -7.60 7.08 8.76
CA LYS A 427 -6.43 7.26 7.91
C LYS A 427 -5.13 6.92 8.64
N LEU A 428 -4.97 7.38 9.89
CA LEU A 428 -3.76 7.09 10.68
C LEU A 428 -3.63 5.60 10.96
N ARG A 429 -4.73 4.92 11.26
CA ARG A 429 -4.73 3.46 11.45
C ARG A 429 -4.30 2.73 10.18
N SER A 430 -4.88 3.10 9.03
CA SER A 430 -4.51 2.54 7.72
C SER A 430 -3.03 2.78 7.40
N LEU A 431 -2.50 3.98 7.68
CA LEU A 431 -1.08 4.29 7.47
C LEU A 431 -0.15 3.49 8.38
N ALA A 432 -0.53 3.27 9.65
CA ALA A 432 0.26 2.45 10.57
C ALA A 432 0.43 1.02 10.04
N GLU A 433 -0.64 0.44 9.49
CA GLU A 433 -0.62 -0.88 8.86
C GLU A 433 0.09 -0.88 7.49
N GLU A 434 -0.28 0.05 6.58
CA GLU A 434 0.27 0.15 5.21
C GLU A 434 1.80 0.30 5.23
N LEU A 435 2.30 1.14 6.14
CA LEU A 435 3.72 1.49 6.19
C LEU A 435 4.49 0.69 7.25
N ASN A 436 3.82 -0.14 8.03
CA ASN A 436 4.37 -0.89 9.15
C ASN A 436 5.21 -0.01 10.10
N ILE A 437 4.59 1.07 10.61
CA ILE A 437 5.21 2.04 11.52
C ILE A 437 4.46 2.10 12.84
N GLY A 438 5.18 2.37 13.94
CA GLY A 438 4.54 2.67 15.22
C GLY A 438 4.06 4.11 15.28
N MET A 439 2.85 4.33 15.79
CA MET A 439 2.27 5.67 15.98
C MET A 439 1.94 5.93 17.43
N LEU A 440 2.48 7.03 17.98
CA LEU A 440 2.14 7.56 19.29
C LEU A 440 1.32 8.83 19.10
N ILE A 441 0.08 8.83 19.55
CA ILE A 441 -0.84 9.95 19.38
C ILE A 441 -1.19 10.53 20.75
N VAL A 442 -1.17 11.85 20.85
CA VAL A 442 -1.65 12.57 22.04
C VAL A 442 -3.07 13.07 21.81
N SER A 443 -3.95 12.84 22.78
CA SER A 443 -5.32 13.33 22.78
C SER A 443 -5.66 14.05 24.09
N HIS A 444 -6.47 15.10 23.99
CA HIS A 444 -7.07 15.74 25.16
C HIS A 444 -8.25 14.97 25.72
N LEU A 445 -8.59 15.25 26.97
CA LEU A 445 -9.82 14.78 27.61
C LEU A 445 -10.95 15.81 27.46
N LYS A 446 -12.18 15.32 27.48
CA LYS A 446 -13.37 16.16 27.59
C LYS A 446 -13.38 16.84 28.97
N LYS A 447 -13.91 18.05 29.04
CA LYS A 447 -14.17 18.67 30.32
C LYS A 447 -15.25 17.86 31.07
N PRO A 448 -14.99 17.46 32.33
CA PRO A 448 -15.98 16.75 33.12
C PRO A 448 -17.23 17.59 33.35
N SER A 449 -18.38 16.92 33.42
CA SER A 449 -19.67 17.58 33.73
C SER A 449 -19.93 17.79 35.22
N ASP A 450 -19.15 17.16 36.10
CA ASP A 450 -19.34 17.07 37.54
C ASP A 450 -18.47 18.06 38.36
N GLY A 451 -17.81 19.00 37.70
CA GLY A 451 -17.09 20.10 38.36
C GLY A 451 -15.67 19.75 38.85
N ARG A 452 -15.26 18.49 38.91
CA ARG A 452 -13.87 18.10 39.20
C ARG A 452 -13.10 17.93 37.92
N GLY A 453 -12.00 18.70 37.78
CA GLY A 453 -11.10 18.59 36.62
C GLY A 453 -10.28 17.30 36.62
N HIS A 454 -9.79 16.91 35.46
CA HIS A 454 -8.81 15.81 35.36
C HIS A 454 -7.47 16.21 35.98
N GLU A 455 -7.19 17.50 36.05
CA GLU A 455 -6.06 18.13 36.75
C GLU A 455 -6.09 17.94 38.27
N ASP A 456 -7.24 17.58 38.84
CA ASP A 456 -7.43 17.33 40.28
C ASP A 456 -7.24 15.83 40.63
N GLY A 457 -6.61 15.05 39.75
CA GLY A 457 -6.30 13.61 39.96
C GLY A 457 -7.49 12.68 39.75
N ARG A 458 -8.55 13.15 39.03
CA ARG A 458 -9.67 12.29 38.68
C ARG A 458 -9.22 11.11 37.84
N LYS A 459 -9.71 9.90 38.15
CA LYS A 459 -9.50 8.69 37.37
C LYS A 459 -10.07 8.85 35.96
N ILE A 460 -9.27 8.53 34.97
CA ILE A 460 -9.64 8.63 33.55
C ILE A 460 -10.34 7.34 33.09
N THR A 461 -11.37 7.53 32.25
CA THR A 461 -12.08 6.46 31.56
C THR A 461 -12.02 6.66 30.04
N LEU A 462 -12.32 5.62 29.24
CA LEU A 462 -12.38 5.74 27.78
C LEU A 462 -13.41 6.80 27.31
N ASN A 463 -14.48 7.04 28.10
CA ASN A 463 -15.50 8.03 27.78
C ASN A 463 -15.02 9.48 27.94
N ASP A 464 -13.96 9.70 28.71
CA ASP A 464 -13.37 11.01 28.93
C ASP A 464 -12.49 11.47 27.77
N VAL A 465 -12.08 10.58 26.87
CA VAL A 465 -11.25 10.93 25.71
C VAL A 465 -12.02 11.88 24.80
N ARG A 466 -11.41 13.05 24.47
CA ARG A 466 -12.03 14.08 23.62
C ARG A 466 -12.11 13.60 22.18
N GLY A 467 -13.23 13.89 21.53
CA GLY A 467 -13.52 13.51 20.15
C GLY A 467 -14.55 12.40 20.10
N SER A 468 -14.41 11.50 19.16
CA SER A 468 -15.33 10.41 18.96
C SER A 468 -14.85 9.12 19.62
N GLY A 469 -15.73 8.12 19.66
CA GLY A 469 -15.36 6.75 20.04
C GLY A 469 -14.27 6.14 19.15
N SER A 470 -13.99 6.72 17.97
CA SER A 470 -12.99 6.22 17.01
C SER A 470 -11.57 6.19 17.61
N ILE A 471 -11.18 7.17 18.42
CA ILE A 471 -9.88 7.15 19.09
C ILE A 471 -9.76 5.87 19.93
N SER A 472 -10.78 5.61 20.75
CA SER A 472 -10.80 4.40 21.58
C SER A 472 -10.93 3.12 20.77
N GLN A 473 -11.67 3.14 19.64
CA GLN A 473 -11.88 1.96 18.80
C GLN A 473 -10.66 1.59 17.95
N LEU A 474 -10.01 2.59 17.34
CA LEU A 474 -8.93 2.38 16.36
C LEU A 474 -7.55 2.26 17.00
N SER A 475 -7.34 2.79 18.21
CA SER A 475 -6.09 2.59 18.95
C SER A 475 -5.93 1.15 19.42
N ASP A 476 -4.72 0.62 19.36
CA ASP A 476 -4.37 -0.69 19.93
C ASP A 476 -4.23 -0.60 21.45
N PHE A 477 -3.63 0.49 21.93
CA PHE A 477 -3.60 0.86 23.34
C PHE A 477 -4.10 2.28 23.55
N VAL A 478 -4.81 2.50 24.65
CA VAL A 478 -5.16 3.83 25.17
C VAL A 478 -4.59 3.94 26.56
N ILE A 479 -3.70 4.90 26.77
CA ILE A 479 -2.94 5.09 28.01
C ILE A 479 -3.31 6.44 28.60
N GLY A 480 -3.85 6.43 29.82
CA GLY A 480 -4.19 7.62 30.57
C GLY A 480 -3.08 8.01 31.54
N LEU A 481 -2.81 9.31 31.65
CA LEU A 481 -1.93 9.88 32.68
C LEU A 481 -2.79 10.67 33.68
N GLU A 482 -2.78 10.24 34.94
CA GLU A 482 -3.59 10.79 36.04
C GLU A 482 -2.68 11.45 37.07
N ARG A 483 -2.90 12.75 37.37
CA ARG A 483 -2.14 13.47 38.40
C ARG A 483 -3.00 14.57 39.01
N ASN A 484 -2.90 14.74 40.30
CA ASN A 484 -3.36 15.96 40.98
C ASN A 484 -2.25 17.03 40.87
N GLN A 485 -2.53 18.11 40.13
CA GLN A 485 -1.55 19.18 39.92
C GLN A 485 -1.40 20.11 41.16
N GLN A 486 -2.36 20.07 42.06
CA GLN A 486 -2.35 20.87 43.30
C GLN A 486 -1.51 20.23 44.39
N GLU A 487 -1.15 18.98 44.22
CA GLU A 487 -0.34 18.20 45.16
C GLU A 487 0.99 17.80 44.55
N ASP A 488 2.04 17.74 45.36
CA ASP A 488 3.31 17.11 44.96
C ASP A 488 3.09 15.60 44.91
N GLY A 489 2.59 15.14 43.77
CA GLY A 489 2.19 13.74 43.60
C GLY A 489 2.75 13.08 42.37
N GLU A 490 2.70 11.76 42.40
CA GLU A 490 3.07 10.90 41.31
C GLU A 490 2.03 10.95 40.17
N THR A 491 2.48 10.81 38.95
CA THR A 491 1.62 10.60 37.80
C THR A 491 1.35 9.11 37.63
N THR A 492 0.10 8.69 37.80
CA THR A 492 -0.31 7.31 37.54
C THR A 492 -0.47 7.08 36.03
N VAL A 493 0.25 6.10 35.50
CA VAL A 493 0.10 5.62 34.11
C VAL A 493 -0.88 4.45 34.13
N ARG A 494 -1.99 4.62 33.43
CA ARG A 494 -3.06 3.60 33.38
C ARG A 494 -3.34 3.17 31.95
N ILE A 495 -3.39 1.87 31.71
CA ILE A 495 -3.89 1.31 30.44
C ILE A 495 -5.41 1.24 30.54
N LEU A 496 -6.08 2.06 29.70
CA LEU A 496 -7.54 2.14 29.60
C LEU A 496 -8.08 1.10 28.62
N LYS A 497 -7.29 0.79 27.58
CA LYS A 497 -7.61 -0.19 26.55
C LYS A 497 -6.36 -0.91 26.10
N ALA A 498 -6.51 -2.22 25.90
CA ALA A 498 -5.55 -3.08 25.21
C ALA A 498 -6.33 -3.97 24.21
N ARG A 499 -6.03 -3.88 22.92
CA ARG A 499 -6.78 -4.62 21.88
C ARG A 499 -6.54 -6.12 21.96
N TYR A 500 -5.30 -6.54 22.18
CA TYR A 500 -4.90 -7.94 22.08
C TYR A 500 -4.86 -8.68 23.42
N LYS A 501 -4.92 -7.95 24.56
CA LYS A 501 -4.82 -8.54 25.89
C LYS A 501 -5.75 -7.79 26.86
N GLY A 502 -7.03 -8.16 26.89
CA GLY A 502 -8.01 -7.53 27.80
C GLY A 502 -7.62 -7.55 29.27
N SER A 503 -6.80 -8.50 29.69
CA SER A 503 -6.27 -8.60 31.06
C SER A 503 -5.16 -7.58 31.38
N THR A 504 -4.66 -6.82 30.43
CA THR A 504 -3.57 -5.85 30.62
C THR A 504 -4.07 -4.44 30.92
N THR A 505 -5.37 -4.21 31.11
CA THR A 505 -5.91 -2.93 31.57
C THR A 505 -5.67 -2.71 33.05
N GLY A 506 -5.49 -1.46 33.47
CA GLY A 506 -5.24 -1.10 34.85
C GLY A 506 -4.03 -0.19 35.05
N ILE A 507 -3.54 -0.06 36.26
CA ILE A 507 -2.37 0.76 36.56
C ILE A 507 -1.13 0.01 36.07
N ALA A 508 -0.37 0.65 35.16
CA ALA A 508 0.88 0.13 34.66
C ALA A 508 2.05 0.49 35.57
N THR A 509 2.16 1.76 35.90
CA THR A 509 3.22 2.29 36.75
C THR A 509 2.85 3.67 37.31
N LYS A 510 3.69 4.19 38.18
CA LYS A 510 3.66 5.56 38.65
C LYS A 510 4.96 6.27 38.28
N LEU A 511 4.86 7.51 37.87
CA LEU A 511 5.98 8.33 37.47
C LEU A 511 6.06 9.56 38.38
N TYR A 512 7.25 9.96 38.75
CA TYR A 512 7.48 11.25 39.36
C TYR A 512 8.09 12.23 38.35
N TYR A 513 7.70 13.49 38.47
CA TYR A 513 8.27 14.59 37.68
C TYR A 513 9.44 15.19 38.44
N ASP A 514 10.63 15.03 37.87
CA ASP A 514 11.86 15.59 38.41
C ASP A 514 11.94 17.08 37.97
N ARG A 515 11.77 17.98 38.95
CA ARG A 515 11.74 19.43 38.69
C ARG A 515 13.10 20.02 38.28
N GLU A 516 14.20 19.37 38.59
CA GLU A 516 15.53 19.84 38.20
C GLU A 516 15.84 19.50 36.72
N THR A 517 15.43 18.34 36.31
CA THR A 517 15.74 17.81 34.97
C THR A 517 14.59 17.92 33.97
N GLY A 518 13.36 18.14 34.47
CA GLY A 518 12.14 18.12 33.63
C GLY A 518 11.71 16.74 33.17
N ARG A 519 12.31 15.65 33.73
CA ARG A 519 12.11 14.26 33.31
C ARG A 519 10.95 13.59 34.04
N LEU A 520 10.30 12.65 33.36
CA LEU A 520 9.36 11.71 33.96
C LEU A 520 10.06 10.37 34.22
N ARG A 521 10.28 10.06 35.48
CA ARG A 521 10.99 8.84 35.90
C ARG A 521 10.04 7.88 36.61
N GLU A 522 10.24 6.60 36.40
CA GLU A 522 9.47 5.57 37.08
C GLU A 522 9.79 5.54 38.57
N CYS A 523 8.75 5.55 39.42
CA CYS A 523 8.88 5.36 40.86
C CYS A 523 9.41 3.97 41.13
N GLY A 524 10.47 3.86 41.90
CA GLY A 524 11.28 2.65 41.99
C GLY A 524 10.49 1.39 42.36
N THR A 525 10.85 0.32 41.71
CA THR A 525 10.45 -1.08 42.01
C THR A 525 10.94 -1.57 43.37
N PHE A 526 11.66 -0.76 44.15
CA PHE A 526 12.26 -1.18 45.42
C PHE A 526 11.27 -1.33 46.57
N ASP A 527 10.10 -0.69 46.55
CA ASP A 527 9.14 -0.78 47.66
C ASP A 527 8.08 -1.89 47.50
N ALA A 528 7.88 -2.43 46.30
CA ALA A 528 6.90 -3.50 46.06
C ALA A 528 7.39 -4.88 46.55
N ILE A 529 8.68 -5.05 46.85
CA ILE A 529 9.26 -6.31 47.37
C ILE A 529 9.25 -6.33 48.90
N LYS A 530 9.29 -5.18 49.58
CA LYS A 530 9.27 -5.14 51.06
C LYS A 530 7.91 -5.42 51.70
N THR A 531 6.80 -5.15 51.01
CA THR A 531 5.45 -5.39 51.57
C THR A 531 4.96 -6.83 51.46
N LYS A 532 5.66 -7.71 50.75
CA LYS A 532 5.34 -9.15 50.70
C LYS A 532 6.18 -10.07 51.60
N SER A 533 7.20 -9.54 52.26
CA SER A 533 8.06 -10.32 53.17
C SER A 533 7.76 -10.13 54.67
N GLU A 534 6.77 -9.30 55.02
CA GLU A 534 6.37 -9.09 56.46
C GLU A 534 5.00 -9.69 56.82
N SER A 535 4.45 -10.56 55.98
CA SER A 535 3.23 -11.30 56.31
C SER A 535 3.47 -12.81 56.10
N PHE A 536 4.36 -13.38 56.95
CA PHE A 536 4.37 -14.80 57.34
C PHE A 536 4.88 -14.93 58.78
#